data_363eecc3f3099da957a024e463b013cb
#
_entry.id   363eecc3f3099da957a024e463b013cb
#
_cell.length_a   1.000
_cell.length_b   1.000
_cell.length_c   1.000
_cell.angle_alpha   90.00
_cell.angle_beta   90.00
_cell.angle_gamma   90.00
#
_symmetry.space_group_name_H-M   'P 1'
#
loop_
_entity.id
_entity.type
_entity.pdbx_description
1 polymer ?
#
loop_
_entity_poly.entity_id
_entity_poly.type
_entity_poly.pdbx_seq_one_letter_code
_entity_poly.pdbx_strand_id
1 'polypeptide(L)'
;MRLDDQEESHNIEDRRSGYRGGGFGGGRIGIGTIALALIASYFFGIDPMTVIDLTSNLQGASSVQTQAPAQKPPADDAAARFVAKVLGSTEAVWEQVFRENGRTYTQPRLVLFSGSTPTACGMGQSAMGPFYCPGDQRVYIDLSFFRDLRQRFQAPGEFAQAYVIAHEVGHHVQNLLGISDQVHQAQQRSSRAKANALSVRLELQADCLAGVWGNRADAAKAIIEPGEIEQALNAAAQIGDDRLQQRTQGRVVPESFTHGSAAQRVRWFKHGMESGDFRQCDTFRTDAL
;
A
#
# COMPACT_ATOMS: atom_id res chain seq x y z
N MET A 1 -8.12 -2.38 -19.02
CA MET A 1 -7.17 -1.23 -18.98
C MET A 1 -6.22 -1.33 -20.18
N ARG A 2 -6.02 -0.25 -20.90
CA ARG A 2 -5.11 -0.25 -22.08
C ARG A 2 -3.70 0.16 -21.65
N LEU A 3 -2.79 -0.81 -21.61
CA LEU A 3 -1.40 -0.61 -21.22
C LEU A 3 -0.40 -0.96 -22.35
N ASP A 4 -0.89 -1.14 -23.58
CA ASP A 4 -0.02 -1.60 -24.69
C ASP A 4 1.08 -0.58 -24.99
N ASP A 5 0.74 0.71 -24.95
CA ASP A 5 1.66 1.83 -25.21
C ASP A 5 2.36 2.35 -23.93
N GLN A 6 2.22 1.67 -22.79
CA GLN A 6 2.91 2.05 -21.58
C GLN A 6 4.31 1.44 -21.53
N GLU A 7 5.30 2.28 -21.22
CA GLU A 7 6.66 1.82 -20.95
C GLU A 7 6.71 1.06 -19.62
N GLU A 8 7.47 -0.03 -19.59
CA GLU A 8 7.70 -0.78 -18.37
C GLU A 8 8.73 -0.06 -17.50
N SER A 9 8.42 0.19 -16.24
CA SER A 9 9.39 0.72 -15.29
C SER A 9 10.57 -0.24 -15.11
N HIS A 10 11.76 0.32 -15.03
CA HIS A 10 12.98 -0.41 -14.68
C HIS A 10 13.21 -0.50 -13.17
N ASN A 11 12.33 0.10 -12.36
CA ASN A 11 12.43 0.16 -10.91
C ASN A 11 11.75 -1.04 -10.21
N ILE A 12 11.58 -2.16 -10.90
CA ILE A 12 11.05 -3.40 -10.33
C ILE A 12 12.20 -4.27 -9.80
N GLU A 13 12.08 -4.69 -8.56
CA GLU A 13 12.98 -5.61 -7.87
C GLU A 13 12.22 -6.89 -7.52
N ASP A 14 12.63 -8.04 -8.06
CA ASP A 14 12.00 -9.33 -7.79
C ASP A 14 12.75 -10.09 -6.68
N ARG A 15 12.07 -10.27 -5.56
CA ARG A 15 12.55 -11.05 -4.40
C ARG A 15 11.77 -12.34 -4.19
N ARG A 16 10.85 -12.71 -5.09
CA ARG A 16 9.99 -13.89 -4.94
C ARG A 16 10.76 -15.20 -4.90
N SER A 17 11.87 -15.30 -5.63
CA SER A 17 12.73 -16.49 -5.67
C SER A 17 13.78 -16.54 -4.54
N GLY A 18 14.06 -15.41 -3.90
CA GLY A 18 15.16 -15.26 -2.94
C GLY A 18 14.83 -15.61 -1.50
N TYR A 19 13.58 -15.65 -1.12
CA TYR A 19 13.13 -16.03 0.23
C TYR A 19 12.55 -17.46 0.24
N ARG A 20 13.32 -18.42 -0.24
CA ARG A 20 13.18 -19.79 0.25
C ARG A 20 13.73 -19.76 1.66
N GLY A 21 12.85 -19.63 2.65
CA GLY A 21 13.21 -19.80 4.04
C GLY A 21 14.06 -21.03 4.14
N GLY A 22 15.34 -20.87 4.52
CA GLY A 22 16.22 -21.97 4.81
C GLY A 22 15.45 -22.90 5.72
N GLY A 23 15.38 -24.19 5.36
CA GLY A 23 14.55 -25.16 6.03
C GLY A 23 14.67 -25.01 7.54
N PHE A 24 13.56 -24.70 8.17
CA PHE A 24 13.45 -24.71 9.62
C PHE A 24 13.73 -26.14 10.09
N GLY A 25 14.98 -26.38 10.47
CA GLY A 25 15.30 -27.45 11.39
C GLY A 25 14.51 -27.18 12.67
N GLY A 26 13.40 -27.86 12.85
CA GLY A 26 12.80 -28.25 14.10
C GLY A 26 12.55 -27.20 15.19
N GLY A 27 11.92 -26.09 14.89
CA GLY A 27 11.29 -25.24 15.89
C GLY A 27 9.92 -24.80 15.37
N ARG A 28 8.88 -25.59 15.68
CA ARG A 28 7.49 -25.22 15.41
C ARG A 28 7.18 -23.97 16.24
N ILE A 29 7.21 -22.77 15.60
CA ILE A 29 6.39 -21.65 16.11
C ILE A 29 4.96 -22.13 15.91
N GLY A 30 4.39 -22.67 16.97
CA GLY A 30 3.07 -23.25 16.93
C GLY A 30 2.05 -22.15 16.61
N ILE A 31 1.01 -22.52 15.87
CA ILE A 31 -0.22 -21.73 15.69
C ILE A 31 -0.69 -21.10 17.03
N GLY A 32 -0.33 -21.71 18.17
CA GLY A 32 -0.54 -21.19 19.51
C GLY A 32 0.23 -19.88 19.83
N THR A 33 1.41 -19.62 19.27
CA THR A 33 2.16 -18.39 19.57
C THR A 33 1.57 -17.18 18.86
N ILE A 34 1.07 -17.37 17.64
CA ILE A 34 0.37 -16.33 16.88
C ILE A 34 -1.00 -16.03 17.56
N ALA A 35 -1.71 -17.09 17.98
CA ALA A 35 -2.96 -16.95 18.73
C ALA A 35 -2.75 -16.22 20.07
N LEU A 36 -1.68 -16.52 20.80
CA LEU A 36 -1.35 -15.83 22.05
C LEU A 36 -0.96 -14.37 21.83
N ALA A 37 -0.24 -14.03 20.74
CA ALA A 37 0.09 -12.64 20.40
C ALA A 37 -1.17 -11.83 20.06
N LEU A 38 -2.11 -12.42 19.32
CA LEU A 38 -3.40 -11.80 19.01
C LEU A 38 -4.29 -11.67 20.24
N ILE A 39 -4.28 -12.64 21.16
CA ILE A 39 -5.01 -12.61 22.44
C ILE A 39 -4.39 -11.55 23.37
N ALA A 40 -3.06 -11.48 23.48
CA ALA A 40 -2.38 -10.47 24.28
C ALA A 40 -2.64 -9.04 23.74
N SER A 41 -2.63 -8.89 22.43
CA SER A 41 -3.03 -7.63 21.77
C SER A 41 -4.46 -7.22 22.08
N TYR A 42 -5.37 -8.17 22.07
CA TYR A 42 -6.78 -7.94 22.38
C TYR A 42 -7.04 -7.54 23.85
N PHE A 43 -6.38 -8.20 24.81
CA PHE A 43 -6.62 -7.97 26.25
C PHE A 43 -5.78 -6.83 26.84
N PHE A 44 -4.57 -6.58 26.33
CA PHE A 44 -3.64 -5.62 26.90
C PHE A 44 -3.40 -4.38 26.00
N GLY A 45 -4.05 -4.30 24.83
CA GLY A 45 -3.92 -3.15 23.92
C GLY A 45 -2.50 -2.95 23.38
N ILE A 46 -1.68 -4.00 23.40
CA ILE A 46 -0.31 -3.98 22.89
C ILE A 46 -0.37 -4.28 21.40
N ASP A 47 0.32 -3.49 20.58
CA ASP A 47 0.43 -3.72 19.15
C ASP A 47 0.94 -5.15 18.90
N PRO A 48 0.26 -5.98 18.07
CA PRO A 48 0.69 -7.35 17.75
C PRO A 48 2.14 -7.42 17.25
N MET A 49 2.61 -6.38 16.57
CA MET A 49 3.98 -6.29 16.07
C MET A 49 4.99 -6.13 17.20
N THR A 50 4.64 -5.39 18.25
CA THR A 50 5.49 -5.24 19.44
C THR A 50 5.68 -6.58 20.17
N VAL A 51 4.64 -7.43 20.20
CA VAL A 51 4.73 -8.76 20.83
C VAL A 51 5.57 -9.72 19.98
N ILE A 52 5.46 -9.63 18.66
CA ILE A 52 6.26 -10.44 17.72
C ILE A 52 7.72 -10.01 17.78
N ASP A 53 8.02 -8.71 17.83
CA ASP A 53 9.39 -8.19 17.96
C ASP A 53 10.02 -8.58 19.31
N LEU A 54 9.26 -8.55 20.39
CA LEU A 54 9.76 -8.95 21.70
C LEU A 54 10.11 -10.45 21.75
N THR A 55 9.31 -11.30 21.12
CA THR A 55 9.58 -12.75 21.04
C THR A 55 10.71 -13.10 20.07
N SER A 56 10.92 -12.32 19.00
CA SER A 56 12.03 -12.51 18.06
C SER A 56 13.38 -12.05 18.66
N ASN A 57 13.38 -11.01 19.49
CA ASN A 57 14.58 -10.54 20.20
C ASN A 57 15.04 -11.47 21.35
N LEU A 58 14.13 -12.29 21.90
CA LEU A 58 14.48 -13.26 22.93
C LEU A 58 15.14 -14.53 22.39
N GLN A 59 15.09 -14.78 21.09
CA GLN A 59 15.78 -15.92 20.44
C GLN A 59 17.06 -15.45 19.73
N GLY A 60 17.92 -14.78 20.47
CA GLY A 60 19.16 -14.22 19.96
C GLY A 60 19.99 -15.18 19.14
N ALA A 61 20.41 -14.73 17.99
CA ALA A 61 21.74 -14.76 17.41
C ALA A 61 21.65 -14.19 15.99
N SER A 62 22.38 -13.12 15.78
CA SER A 62 22.55 -12.43 14.51
C SER A 62 23.04 -13.37 13.41
N SER A 63 22.14 -13.89 12.61
CA SER A 63 22.49 -14.29 11.26
C SER A 63 22.34 -13.03 10.39
N VAL A 64 23.45 -12.48 9.96
CA VAL A 64 23.47 -11.51 8.85
C VAL A 64 22.88 -12.24 7.65
N GLN A 65 21.58 -12.08 7.44
CA GLN A 65 20.92 -12.60 6.26
C GLN A 65 21.35 -11.74 5.07
N THR A 66 22.30 -12.25 4.32
CA THR A 66 22.62 -11.72 2.99
C THR A 66 21.35 -11.79 2.15
N GLN A 67 20.75 -10.62 1.89
CA GLN A 67 19.68 -10.51 0.90
C GLN A 67 20.23 -11.03 -0.42
N ALA A 68 19.52 -11.95 -1.06
CA ALA A 68 19.83 -12.32 -2.43
C ALA A 68 19.84 -11.05 -3.31
N PRO A 69 20.74 -10.95 -4.28
CA PRO A 69 20.79 -9.81 -5.17
C PRO A 69 19.42 -9.55 -5.79
N ALA A 70 19.02 -8.29 -5.86
CA ALA A 70 17.80 -7.88 -6.54
C ALA A 70 17.82 -8.40 -7.98
N GLN A 71 16.83 -9.17 -8.37
CA GLN A 71 16.68 -9.72 -9.70
C GLN A 71 15.60 -8.97 -10.45
N LYS A 72 15.72 -8.92 -11.78
CA LYS A 72 14.61 -8.49 -12.64
C LYS A 72 13.60 -9.62 -12.73
N PRO A 73 12.29 -9.33 -12.80
CA PRO A 73 11.29 -10.36 -13.08
C PRO A 73 11.57 -11.07 -14.41
N PRO A 74 11.17 -12.36 -14.55
CA PRO A 74 11.20 -13.04 -15.84
C PRO A 74 10.40 -12.25 -16.89
N ALA A 75 10.91 -12.20 -18.12
CA ALA A 75 10.30 -11.44 -19.21
C ALA A 75 8.92 -11.98 -19.65
N ASP A 76 8.63 -13.23 -19.36
CA ASP A 76 7.36 -13.91 -19.63
C ASP A 76 6.35 -13.83 -18.46
N ASP A 77 6.71 -13.20 -17.36
CA ASP A 77 5.80 -12.98 -16.22
C ASP A 77 4.82 -11.84 -16.51
N ALA A 78 3.65 -12.18 -17.02
CA ALA A 78 2.62 -11.20 -17.38
C ALA A 78 2.15 -10.35 -16.19
N ALA A 79 2.10 -10.91 -14.97
CA ALA A 79 1.67 -10.16 -13.80
C ALA A 79 2.74 -9.15 -13.36
N ALA A 80 4.01 -9.53 -13.38
CA ALA A 80 5.10 -8.60 -13.09
C ALA A 80 5.21 -7.51 -14.17
N ARG A 81 4.99 -7.83 -15.44
CA ARG A 81 4.95 -6.85 -16.53
C ARG A 81 3.79 -5.86 -16.37
N PHE A 82 2.61 -6.35 -15.97
CA PHE A 82 1.48 -5.46 -15.64
C PHE A 82 1.87 -4.46 -14.54
N VAL A 83 2.46 -4.93 -13.44
CA VAL A 83 2.95 -4.06 -12.36
C VAL A 83 3.98 -3.07 -12.87
N ALA A 84 4.92 -3.50 -13.72
CA ALA A 84 5.95 -2.64 -14.29
C ALA A 84 5.35 -1.53 -15.17
N LYS A 85 4.33 -1.83 -15.98
CA LYS A 85 3.64 -0.85 -16.83
C LYS A 85 2.85 0.16 -16.01
N VAL A 86 2.14 -0.29 -14.95
CA VAL A 86 1.43 0.61 -14.05
C VAL A 86 2.40 1.52 -13.31
N LEU A 87 3.50 0.98 -12.78
CA LEU A 87 4.54 1.78 -12.12
C LEU A 87 5.13 2.82 -13.09
N GLY A 88 5.50 2.43 -14.32
CA GLY A 88 5.99 3.35 -15.34
C GLY A 88 4.99 4.46 -15.68
N SER A 89 3.70 4.13 -15.74
CA SER A 89 2.62 5.12 -15.88
C SER A 89 2.57 6.10 -14.71
N THR A 90 2.73 5.62 -13.45
CA THR A 90 2.77 6.51 -12.27
C THR A 90 4.00 7.41 -12.29
N GLU A 91 5.16 6.88 -12.67
CA GLU A 91 6.42 7.62 -12.82
C GLU A 91 6.27 8.78 -13.81
N ALA A 92 5.74 8.51 -15.00
CA ALA A 92 5.55 9.52 -16.03
C ALA A 92 4.61 10.66 -15.56
N VAL A 93 3.50 10.32 -14.89
CA VAL A 93 2.55 11.31 -14.37
C VAL A 93 3.20 12.15 -13.26
N TRP A 94 3.83 11.52 -12.28
CA TRP A 94 4.39 12.25 -11.14
C TRP A 94 5.64 13.09 -11.50
N GLU A 95 6.45 12.62 -12.44
CA GLU A 95 7.52 13.45 -13.01
C GLU A 95 6.98 14.73 -13.66
N GLN A 96 5.91 14.61 -14.42
CA GLN A 96 5.26 15.78 -15.03
C GLN A 96 4.70 16.71 -13.96
N VAL A 97 3.92 16.17 -12.97
CA VAL A 97 3.31 16.97 -11.90
C VAL A 97 4.36 17.70 -11.08
N PHE A 98 5.44 17.02 -10.68
CA PHE A 98 6.52 17.65 -9.90
C PHE A 98 7.22 18.74 -10.71
N ARG A 99 7.54 18.48 -11.97
CA ARG A 99 8.15 19.47 -12.88
C ARG A 99 7.26 20.70 -13.08
N GLU A 100 5.95 20.52 -13.28
CA GLU A 100 4.98 21.62 -13.38
C GLU A 100 4.95 22.50 -12.13
N ASN A 101 5.34 21.95 -10.98
CA ASN A 101 5.38 22.65 -9.69
C ASN A 101 6.81 23.02 -9.25
N GLY A 102 7.79 23.02 -10.17
CA GLY A 102 9.18 23.43 -9.91
C GLY A 102 9.93 22.48 -8.97
N ARG A 103 9.53 21.19 -8.90
CA ARG A 103 10.13 20.17 -8.05
C ARG A 103 10.69 19.03 -8.88
N THR A 104 11.58 18.25 -8.28
CA THR A 104 12.12 17.02 -8.85
C THR A 104 11.42 15.82 -8.22
N TYR A 105 10.93 14.91 -9.04
CA TYR A 105 10.39 13.62 -8.60
C TYR A 105 11.51 12.59 -8.48
N THR A 106 11.59 11.93 -7.36
CA THR A 106 12.45 10.74 -7.19
C THR A 106 11.56 9.51 -7.33
N GLN A 107 11.84 8.66 -8.29
CA GLN A 107 11.04 7.46 -8.54
C GLN A 107 11.18 6.45 -7.40
N PRO A 108 10.10 5.79 -6.95
CA PRO A 108 10.16 4.72 -5.97
C PRO A 108 10.69 3.44 -6.64
N ARG A 109 11.22 2.53 -5.84
CA ARG A 109 11.38 1.14 -6.27
C ARG A 109 10.17 0.32 -5.85
N LEU A 110 9.78 -0.65 -6.67
CA LEU A 110 8.74 -1.60 -6.32
C LEU A 110 9.34 -3.00 -6.17
N VAL A 111 9.11 -3.62 -5.03
CA VAL A 111 9.60 -4.95 -4.67
C VAL A 111 8.46 -5.95 -4.80
N LEU A 112 8.64 -6.93 -5.66
CA LEU A 112 7.79 -8.12 -5.71
C LEU A 112 8.32 -9.15 -4.72
N PHE A 113 7.48 -9.61 -3.80
CA PHE A 113 7.86 -10.62 -2.81
C PHE A 113 6.80 -11.71 -2.68
N SER A 114 7.09 -12.77 -1.93
CA SER A 114 6.14 -13.83 -1.60
C SER A 114 6.23 -14.17 -0.11
N GLY A 115 5.08 -14.19 0.57
CA GLY A 115 4.96 -14.52 1.98
C GLY A 115 5.45 -13.43 2.91
N SER A 116 6.77 -13.22 3.03
CA SER A 116 7.37 -12.19 3.86
C SER A 116 8.65 -11.63 3.26
N THR A 117 9.00 -10.38 3.60
CA THR A 117 10.21 -9.71 3.14
C THR A 117 10.71 -8.72 4.19
N PRO A 118 12.03 -8.63 4.43
CA PRO A 118 12.58 -7.59 5.29
C PRO A 118 12.54 -6.24 4.58
N THR A 119 12.22 -5.18 5.35
CA THR A 119 12.19 -3.80 4.90
C THR A 119 12.84 -2.88 5.94
N ALA A 120 13.11 -1.62 5.61
CA ALA A 120 13.56 -0.65 6.60
C ALA A 120 12.49 -0.29 7.65
N CYS A 121 11.22 -0.63 7.38
CA CYS A 121 10.09 -0.40 8.30
C CYS A 121 9.75 -1.65 9.14
N GLY A 122 10.55 -2.71 9.07
CA GLY A 122 10.30 -3.99 9.74
C GLY A 122 10.00 -5.12 8.76
N MET A 123 9.41 -6.21 9.24
CA MET A 123 9.08 -7.37 8.42
C MET A 123 7.74 -7.18 7.71
N GLY A 124 7.76 -7.02 6.40
CA GLY A 124 6.55 -7.03 5.57
C GLY A 124 6.00 -8.43 5.38
N GLN A 125 4.69 -8.58 5.41
CA GLN A 125 3.99 -9.86 5.24
C GLN A 125 2.87 -9.73 4.22
N SER A 126 2.67 -10.76 3.39
CA SER A 126 1.59 -10.80 2.38
C SER A 126 0.19 -10.58 2.98
N ALA A 127 -0.01 -11.01 4.23
CA ALA A 127 -1.28 -10.82 4.94
C ALA A 127 -1.63 -9.34 5.22
N MET A 128 -0.64 -8.44 5.17
CA MET A 128 -0.85 -6.99 5.35
C MET A 128 -1.37 -6.32 4.07
N GLY A 129 -1.32 -7.01 2.93
CA GLY A 129 -1.53 -6.42 1.61
C GLY A 129 -0.30 -5.70 1.07
N PRO A 130 -0.42 -4.99 -0.07
CA PRO A 130 0.58 -4.06 -0.55
C PRO A 130 0.84 -2.94 0.45
N PHE A 131 2.05 -2.39 0.48
CA PHE A 131 2.40 -1.29 1.36
C PHE A 131 3.60 -0.49 0.83
N TYR A 132 3.69 0.76 1.24
CA TYR A 132 4.85 1.62 1.05
C TYR A 132 5.66 1.73 2.36
N CYS A 133 6.99 1.62 2.26
CA CYS A 133 7.88 1.86 3.39
C CYS A 133 8.64 3.18 3.19
N PRO A 134 8.39 4.22 4.00
CA PRO A 134 9.09 5.50 3.87
C PRO A 134 10.59 5.40 4.21
N GLY A 135 10.99 4.45 5.06
CA GLY A 135 12.37 4.26 5.48
C GLY A 135 13.33 3.84 4.37
N ASP A 136 12.85 3.15 3.35
CA ASP A 136 13.64 2.75 2.17
C ASP A 136 13.05 3.24 0.84
N GLN A 137 11.94 3.98 0.89
CA GLN A 137 11.24 4.55 -0.26
C GLN A 137 10.82 3.49 -1.30
N ARG A 138 10.30 2.36 -0.82
CA ARG A 138 9.90 1.24 -1.67
C ARG A 138 8.44 0.89 -1.49
N VAL A 139 7.82 0.54 -2.59
CA VAL A 139 6.50 -0.12 -2.63
C VAL A 139 6.73 -1.63 -2.58
N TYR A 140 5.95 -2.34 -1.79
CA TYR A 140 6.05 -3.79 -1.63
C TYR A 140 4.74 -4.46 -2.00
N ILE A 141 4.79 -5.45 -2.89
CA ILE A 141 3.60 -6.17 -3.36
C ILE A 141 3.87 -7.67 -3.43
N ASP A 142 3.02 -8.45 -2.76
CA ASP A 142 2.85 -9.87 -3.07
C ASP A 142 1.74 -9.99 -4.12
N LEU A 143 2.07 -10.54 -5.27
CA LEU A 143 1.11 -10.69 -6.39
C LEU A 143 -0.10 -11.57 -6.05
N SER A 144 -0.03 -12.38 -4.96
CA SER A 144 -1.19 -13.11 -4.45
C SER A 144 -2.32 -12.18 -4.01
N PHE A 145 -2.02 -10.94 -3.61
CA PHE A 145 -3.02 -9.93 -3.26
C PHE A 145 -4.00 -9.63 -4.40
N PHE A 146 -3.54 -9.60 -5.64
CA PHE A 146 -4.43 -9.39 -6.79
C PHE A 146 -5.44 -10.51 -6.99
N ARG A 147 -5.08 -11.75 -6.61
CA ARG A 147 -6.04 -12.86 -6.55
C ARG A 147 -7.06 -12.63 -5.42
N ASP A 148 -6.60 -12.22 -4.25
CA ASP A 148 -7.48 -11.89 -3.12
C ASP A 148 -8.41 -10.71 -3.46
N LEU A 149 -7.91 -9.70 -4.14
CA LEU A 149 -8.72 -8.56 -4.61
C LEU A 149 -9.89 -9.03 -5.48
N ARG A 150 -9.64 -9.96 -6.41
CA ARG A 150 -10.70 -10.53 -7.25
C ARG A 150 -11.64 -11.46 -6.50
N GLN A 151 -11.11 -12.38 -5.67
CA GLN A 151 -11.88 -13.48 -5.10
C GLN A 151 -12.52 -13.14 -3.75
N ARG A 152 -11.80 -12.44 -2.88
CA ARG A 152 -12.25 -12.12 -1.52
C ARG A 152 -12.91 -10.76 -1.42
N PHE A 153 -12.37 -9.77 -2.14
CA PHE A 153 -12.87 -8.40 -2.11
C PHE A 153 -13.87 -8.10 -3.23
N GLN A 154 -14.12 -9.06 -4.14
CA GLN A 154 -15.08 -8.89 -5.25
C GLN A 154 -14.81 -7.62 -6.08
N ALA A 155 -13.55 -7.26 -6.22
CA ALA A 155 -13.06 -6.14 -7.00
C ALA A 155 -12.18 -6.65 -8.16
N PRO A 156 -12.78 -7.33 -9.16
CA PRO A 156 -12.06 -7.76 -10.34
C PRO A 156 -11.72 -6.55 -11.20
N GLY A 157 -10.69 -6.68 -12.01
CA GLY A 157 -10.32 -5.71 -13.02
C GLY A 157 -8.89 -5.22 -12.87
N GLU A 158 -8.31 -4.85 -14.00
CA GLU A 158 -6.93 -4.37 -14.05
C GLU A 158 -6.79 -2.99 -13.44
N PHE A 159 -7.77 -2.10 -13.70
CA PHE A 159 -7.73 -0.76 -13.12
C PHE A 159 -7.92 -0.76 -11.59
N ALA A 160 -8.64 -1.75 -11.04
CA ALA A 160 -8.70 -1.95 -9.59
C ALA A 160 -7.32 -2.35 -9.01
N GLN A 161 -6.56 -3.18 -9.71
CA GLN A 161 -5.19 -3.54 -9.32
C GLN A 161 -4.24 -2.35 -9.49
N ALA A 162 -4.40 -1.59 -10.58
CA ALA A 162 -3.62 -0.38 -10.85
C ALA A 162 -3.88 0.72 -9.79
N TYR A 163 -5.13 0.88 -9.34
CA TYR A 163 -5.48 1.79 -8.24
C TYR A 163 -4.67 1.47 -6.97
N VAL A 164 -4.54 0.20 -6.60
CA VAL A 164 -3.77 -0.18 -5.41
C VAL A 164 -2.30 0.22 -5.56
N ILE A 165 -1.68 -0.06 -6.71
CA ILE A 165 -0.29 0.36 -6.97
C ILE A 165 -0.16 1.89 -6.89
N ALA A 166 -1.10 2.62 -7.50
CA ALA A 166 -1.10 4.07 -7.51
C ALA A 166 -1.33 4.66 -6.10
N HIS A 167 -2.08 3.98 -5.23
CA HIS A 167 -2.27 4.34 -3.83
C HIS A 167 -0.94 4.25 -3.06
N GLU A 168 -0.19 3.16 -3.22
CA GLU A 168 1.13 3.02 -2.59
C GLU A 168 2.13 4.05 -3.11
N VAL A 169 2.08 4.37 -4.41
CA VAL A 169 2.84 5.50 -4.97
C VAL A 169 2.35 6.84 -4.42
N GLY A 170 1.07 6.98 -4.09
CA GLY A 170 0.53 8.14 -3.37
C GLY A 170 1.23 8.36 -2.02
N HIS A 171 1.47 7.30 -1.26
CA HIS A 171 2.28 7.38 -0.03
C HIS A 171 3.73 7.80 -0.30
N HIS A 172 4.31 7.36 -1.42
CA HIS A 172 5.63 7.83 -1.82
C HIS A 172 5.63 9.35 -2.13
N VAL A 173 4.61 9.84 -2.82
CA VAL A 173 4.44 11.28 -3.09
C VAL A 173 4.30 12.07 -1.78
N GLN A 174 3.50 11.58 -0.82
CA GLN A 174 3.38 12.19 0.51
C GLN A 174 4.73 12.26 1.24
N ASN A 175 5.53 11.21 1.13
CA ASN A 175 6.89 11.19 1.70
C ASN A 175 7.79 12.24 1.05
N LEU A 176 7.81 12.34 -0.27
CA LEU A 176 8.57 13.36 -1.01
C LEU A 176 8.12 14.80 -0.70
N LEU A 177 6.85 14.99 -0.38
CA LEU A 177 6.29 16.28 0.02
C LEU A 177 6.52 16.60 1.51
N GLY A 178 7.07 15.65 2.30
CA GLY A 178 7.30 15.80 3.74
C GLY A 178 6.03 15.68 4.59
N ILE A 179 4.92 15.26 3.99
CA ILE A 179 3.63 15.10 4.69
C ILE A 179 3.69 13.93 5.66
N SER A 180 4.27 12.80 5.25
CA SER A 180 4.39 11.60 6.07
C SER A 180 5.14 11.86 7.37
N ASP A 181 6.24 12.61 7.32
CA ASP A 181 7.04 12.97 8.50
C ASP A 181 6.25 13.88 9.46
N GLN A 182 5.54 14.88 8.92
CA GLN A 182 4.72 15.78 9.72
C GLN A 182 3.60 15.02 10.44
N VAL A 183 2.94 14.09 9.74
CA VAL A 183 1.89 13.24 10.32
C VAL A 183 2.47 12.34 11.40
N HIS A 184 3.60 11.68 11.15
CA HIS A 184 4.24 10.83 12.13
C HIS A 184 4.64 11.59 13.41
N GLN A 185 5.22 12.78 13.29
CA GLN A 185 5.54 13.63 14.43
C GLN A 185 4.29 14.06 15.22
N ALA A 186 3.19 14.36 14.52
CA ALA A 186 1.92 14.71 15.14
C ALA A 186 1.30 13.52 15.87
N GLN A 187 1.38 12.33 15.30
CA GLN A 187 0.90 11.09 15.92
C GLN A 187 1.62 10.76 17.23
N GLN A 188 2.95 10.91 17.26
CA GLN A 188 3.76 10.66 18.48
C GLN A 188 3.34 11.54 19.67
N ARG A 189 2.73 12.68 19.41
CA ARG A 189 2.29 13.66 20.44
C ARG A 189 0.77 13.59 20.68
N SER A 190 0.08 12.65 20.11
CA SER A 190 -1.38 12.55 20.12
C SER A 190 -1.88 11.36 20.94
N SER A 191 -3.13 11.44 21.40
CA SER A 191 -3.84 10.25 21.86
C SER A 191 -4.05 9.27 20.72
N ARG A 192 -4.27 7.99 21.04
CA ARG A 192 -4.52 6.94 20.05
C ARG A 192 -5.62 7.30 19.05
N ALA A 193 -6.74 7.82 19.53
CA ALA A 193 -7.84 8.23 18.66
C ALA A 193 -7.45 9.36 17.68
N LYS A 194 -6.67 10.35 18.15
CA LYS A 194 -6.15 11.41 17.28
C LYS A 194 -5.10 10.89 16.30
N ALA A 195 -4.23 9.98 16.73
CA ALA A 195 -3.26 9.34 15.85
C ALA A 195 -3.95 8.54 14.74
N ASN A 196 -4.99 7.77 15.07
CA ASN A 196 -5.80 7.05 14.09
C ASN A 196 -6.48 8.03 13.09
N ALA A 197 -7.04 9.13 13.58
CA ALA A 197 -7.66 10.13 12.71
C ALA A 197 -6.64 10.78 11.74
N LEU A 198 -5.39 10.96 12.17
CA LEU A 198 -4.32 11.44 11.30
C LEU A 198 -3.94 10.37 10.25
N SER A 199 -3.91 9.08 10.63
CA SER A 199 -3.74 7.99 9.66
C SER A 199 -4.82 8.01 8.61
N VAL A 200 -6.10 8.10 9.00
CA VAL A 200 -7.22 8.18 8.06
C VAL A 200 -7.02 9.32 7.06
N ARG A 201 -6.61 10.51 7.51
CA ARG A 201 -6.36 11.64 6.60
C ARG A 201 -5.23 11.36 5.60
N LEU A 202 -4.16 10.71 6.06
CA LEU A 202 -3.04 10.31 5.20
C LEU A 202 -3.49 9.31 4.12
N GLU A 203 -4.26 8.30 4.51
CA GLU A 203 -4.82 7.29 3.60
C GLU A 203 -5.76 7.88 2.55
N LEU A 204 -6.68 8.73 2.98
CA LEU A 204 -7.62 9.38 2.06
C LEU A 204 -6.92 10.33 1.09
N GLN A 205 -5.82 10.95 1.52
CA GLN A 205 -4.98 11.72 0.61
C GLN A 205 -4.29 10.83 -0.42
N ALA A 206 -3.79 9.64 -0.02
CA ALA A 206 -3.22 8.67 -0.96
C ALA A 206 -4.27 8.17 -1.97
N ASP A 207 -5.53 7.95 -1.55
CA ASP A 207 -6.64 7.65 -2.46
C ASP A 207 -6.87 8.79 -3.48
N CYS A 208 -6.87 10.03 -3.03
CA CYS A 208 -7.00 11.20 -3.91
C CYS A 208 -5.83 11.28 -4.91
N LEU A 209 -4.60 11.08 -4.44
CA LEU A 209 -3.40 11.07 -5.30
C LEU A 209 -3.45 9.94 -6.34
N ALA A 210 -3.96 8.77 -5.97
CA ALA A 210 -4.23 7.69 -6.92
C ALA A 210 -5.26 8.10 -7.99
N GLY A 211 -6.29 8.84 -7.58
CA GLY A 211 -7.26 9.43 -8.51
C GLY A 211 -6.62 10.46 -9.45
N VAL A 212 -5.77 11.34 -8.95
CA VAL A 212 -5.00 12.30 -9.77
C VAL A 212 -4.15 11.58 -10.82
N TRP A 213 -3.47 10.49 -10.42
CA TRP A 213 -2.75 9.66 -11.39
C TRP A 213 -3.69 9.14 -12.47
N GLY A 214 -4.81 8.53 -12.09
CA GLY A 214 -5.77 7.96 -13.03
C GLY A 214 -6.28 8.99 -14.05
N ASN A 215 -6.68 10.20 -13.59
CA ASN A 215 -7.09 11.31 -14.44
C ASN A 215 -6.00 11.70 -15.47
N ARG A 216 -4.79 11.95 -14.99
CA ARG A 216 -3.70 12.45 -15.85
C ARG A 216 -3.17 11.38 -16.80
N ALA A 217 -3.09 10.13 -16.36
CA ALA A 217 -2.69 9.02 -17.20
C ALA A 217 -3.71 8.75 -18.31
N ASP A 218 -5.01 8.84 -17.99
CA ASP A 218 -6.07 8.69 -18.99
C ASP A 218 -6.10 9.86 -19.98
N ALA A 219 -5.97 11.09 -19.50
CA ALA A 219 -5.86 12.26 -20.36
C ALA A 219 -4.66 12.19 -21.33
N ALA A 220 -3.55 11.60 -20.90
CA ALA A 220 -2.34 11.47 -21.72
C ALA A 220 -2.43 10.33 -22.75
N LYS A 221 -2.99 9.18 -22.39
CA LYS A 221 -2.92 7.94 -23.19
C LYS A 221 -4.23 7.15 -23.29
N ALA A 222 -5.36 7.68 -22.81
CA ALA A 222 -6.67 7.02 -22.83
C ALA A 222 -6.60 5.57 -22.32
N ILE A 223 -6.05 5.38 -21.11
CA ILE A 223 -5.77 4.05 -20.54
C ILE A 223 -6.99 3.37 -19.94
N ILE A 224 -8.03 4.15 -19.61
CA ILE A 224 -9.21 3.66 -18.88
C ILE A 224 -10.31 3.27 -19.89
N GLU A 225 -10.84 2.08 -19.70
CA GLU A 225 -11.95 1.56 -20.48
C GLU A 225 -13.30 1.77 -19.75
N PRO A 226 -14.44 1.75 -20.48
CA PRO A 226 -15.75 1.91 -19.84
C PRO A 226 -15.97 0.90 -18.69
N GLY A 227 -16.43 1.41 -17.53
CA GLY A 227 -16.72 0.60 -16.34
C GLY A 227 -15.52 0.34 -15.42
N GLU A 228 -14.32 0.74 -15.80
CA GLU A 228 -13.13 0.48 -14.98
C GLU A 228 -12.97 1.43 -13.79
N ILE A 229 -13.47 2.67 -13.92
CA ILE A 229 -13.53 3.60 -12.80
C ILE A 229 -14.40 3.02 -11.69
N GLU A 230 -15.56 2.47 -12.03
CA GLU A 230 -16.47 1.82 -11.09
C GLU A 230 -15.81 0.62 -10.41
N GLN A 231 -14.97 -0.13 -11.12
CA GLN A 231 -14.21 -1.25 -10.55
C GLN A 231 -13.19 -0.75 -9.50
N ALA A 232 -12.47 0.34 -9.78
CA ALA A 232 -11.55 0.94 -8.82
C ALA A 232 -12.28 1.55 -7.61
N LEU A 233 -13.41 2.23 -7.83
CA LEU A 233 -14.28 2.72 -6.76
C LEU A 233 -14.79 1.58 -5.87
N ASN A 234 -15.17 0.44 -6.49
CA ASN A 234 -15.54 -0.74 -5.73
C ASN A 234 -14.35 -1.29 -4.94
N ALA A 235 -13.15 -1.36 -5.52
CA ALA A 235 -11.95 -1.80 -4.79
C ALA A 235 -11.69 -0.91 -3.56
N ALA A 236 -11.70 0.42 -3.73
CA ALA A 236 -11.57 1.37 -2.63
C ALA A 236 -12.61 1.14 -1.53
N ALA A 237 -13.88 0.90 -1.91
CA ALA A 237 -14.96 0.59 -0.98
C ALA A 237 -14.74 -0.71 -0.21
N GLN A 238 -14.25 -1.78 -0.88
CA GLN A 238 -14.11 -3.09 -0.28
C GLN A 238 -13.00 -3.18 0.77
N ILE A 239 -11.99 -2.31 0.67
CA ILE A 239 -10.87 -2.22 1.60
C ILE A 239 -11.06 -1.11 2.66
N GLY A 240 -12.22 -0.48 2.75
CA GLY A 240 -12.56 0.45 3.83
C GLY A 240 -12.67 -0.25 5.19
N ASP A 241 -12.24 0.43 6.24
CA ASP A 241 -12.19 -0.13 7.61
C ASP A 241 -13.56 -0.61 8.10
N ASP A 242 -14.63 0.11 7.78
CA ASP A 242 -16.00 -0.28 8.12
C ASP A 242 -16.39 -1.63 7.49
N ARG A 243 -16.04 -1.84 6.22
CA ARG A 243 -16.28 -3.10 5.52
C ARG A 243 -15.43 -4.24 6.06
N LEU A 244 -14.15 -3.98 6.30
CA LEU A 244 -13.22 -4.98 6.85
C LEU A 244 -13.63 -5.38 8.26
N GLN A 245 -13.95 -4.44 9.15
CA GLN A 245 -14.37 -4.71 10.51
C GLN A 245 -15.72 -5.46 10.55
N GLN A 246 -16.69 -5.06 9.71
CA GLN A 246 -17.97 -5.78 9.63
C GLN A 246 -17.77 -7.23 9.22
N ARG A 247 -16.88 -7.54 8.27
CA ARG A 247 -16.61 -8.92 7.83
C ARG A 247 -15.84 -9.74 8.84
N THR A 248 -14.90 -9.14 9.57
CA THR A 248 -13.96 -9.86 10.44
C THR A 248 -14.44 -9.93 11.89
N GLN A 249 -15.15 -8.89 12.36
CA GLN A 249 -15.52 -8.71 13.77
C GLN A 249 -17.04 -8.61 13.97
N GLY A 250 -17.84 -8.50 12.90
CA GLY A 250 -19.28 -8.35 12.96
C GLY A 250 -19.77 -7.00 13.54
N ARG A 251 -18.87 -6.07 13.81
CA ARG A 251 -19.17 -4.72 14.33
C ARG A 251 -18.20 -3.70 13.78
N VAL A 252 -18.63 -2.45 13.74
CA VAL A 252 -17.84 -1.31 13.26
C VAL A 252 -17.52 -0.38 14.43
N VAL A 253 -16.25 0.02 14.56
CA VAL A 253 -15.73 0.91 15.62
C VAL A 253 -14.97 2.06 14.95
N PRO A 254 -15.64 3.18 14.61
CA PRO A 254 -15.05 4.28 13.83
C PRO A 254 -13.78 4.88 14.44
N GLU A 255 -13.67 4.94 15.76
CA GLU A 255 -12.49 5.49 16.45
C GLU A 255 -11.23 4.63 16.28
N SER A 256 -11.39 3.39 15.83
CA SER A 256 -10.28 2.48 15.53
C SER A 256 -9.89 2.46 14.05
N PHE A 257 -10.54 3.24 13.20
CA PHE A 257 -10.18 3.33 11.79
C PHE A 257 -8.79 3.91 11.62
N THR A 258 -8.04 3.31 10.73
CA THR A 258 -6.71 3.77 10.32
C THR A 258 -6.62 4.08 8.83
N HIS A 259 -7.54 3.52 8.02
CA HIS A 259 -7.60 3.72 6.56
C HIS A 259 -8.84 4.52 6.11
N GLY A 260 -9.83 4.70 7.00
CA GLY A 260 -11.08 5.37 6.68
C GLY A 260 -12.19 4.43 6.22
N SER A 261 -13.41 4.96 6.19
CA SER A 261 -14.58 4.21 5.73
C SER A 261 -14.59 4.05 4.21
N ALA A 262 -15.33 3.05 3.72
CA ALA A 262 -15.57 2.82 2.31
C ALA A 262 -16.06 4.09 1.59
N ALA A 263 -16.99 4.83 2.19
CA ALA A 263 -17.53 6.05 1.61
C ALA A 263 -16.48 7.15 1.49
N GLN A 264 -15.62 7.32 2.50
CA GLN A 264 -14.54 8.30 2.48
C GLN A 264 -13.51 7.97 1.41
N ARG A 265 -13.06 6.72 1.31
CA ARG A 265 -12.08 6.27 0.32
C ARG A 265 -12.58 6.47 -1.11
N VAL A 266 -13.81 6.05 -1.40
CA VAL A 266 -14.48 6.27 -2.70
C VAL A 266 -14.55 7.76 -3.04
N ARG A 267 -14.96 8.58 -2.09
CA ARG A 267 -15.11 10.04 -2.28
C ARG A 267 -13.78 10.69 -2.64
N TRP A 268 -12.71 10.39 -1.92
CA TRP A 268 -11.42 11.02 -2.17
C TRP A 268 -10.74 10.51 -3.44
N PHE A 269 -10.82 9.21 -3.74
CA PHE A 269 -10.36 8.71 -5.03
C PHE A 269 -11.11 9.37 -6.20
N LYS A 270 -12.45 9.45 -6.11
CA LYS A 270 -13.27 10.12 -7.12
C LYS A 270 -12.92 11.60 -7.26
N HIS A 271 -12.69 12.30 -6.14
CA HIS A 271 -12.27 13.70 -6.15
C HIS A 271 -10.94 13.90 -6.90
N GLY A 272 -9.96 13.03 -6.69
CA GLY A 272 -8.71 13.03 -7.45
C GLY A 272 -8.93 12.76 -8.94
N MET A 273 -9.79 11.77 -9.27
CA MET A 273 -10.14 11.43 -10.65
C MET A 273 -10.83 12.58 -11.39
N GLU A 274 -11.65 13.35 -10.72
CA GLU A 274 -12.38 14.48 -11.33
C GLU A 274 -11.50 15.72 -11.47
N SER A 275 -10.62 15.99 -10.50
CA SER A 275 -9.82 17.21 -10.47
C SER A 275 -8.54 17.14 -11.28
N GLY A 276 -7.84 16.01 -11.27
CA GLY A 276 -6.49 15.85 -11.82
C GLY A 276 -5.43 16.78 -11.19
N ASP A 277 -5.76 17.42 -10.07
CA ASP A 277 -4.90 18.39 -9.38
C ASP A 277 -4.61 17.95 -7.94
N PHE A 278 -3.37 17.53 -7.68
CA PHE A 278 -2.94 17.04 -6.38
C PHE A 278 -3.09 18.08 -5.24
N ARG A 279 -3.11 19.37 -5.55
CA ARG A 279 -3.32 20.44 -4.56
C ARG A 279 -4.72 20.42 -3.95
N GLN A 280 -5.67 19.78 -4.63
CA GLN A 280 -7.02 19.56 -4.11
C GLN A 280 -7.11 18.33 -3.19
N CYS A 281 -6.04 17.55 -3.05
CA CYS A 281 -5.96 16.39 -2.16
C CYS A 281 -5.60 16.75 -0.71
N ASP A 282 -5.86 17.97 -0.25
CA ASP A 282 -5.52 18.38 1.12
C ASP A 282 -6.59 17.91 2.12
N THR A 283 -6.47 16.67 2.56
CA THR A 283 -7.35 16.06 3.58
C THR A 283 -7.13 16.61 4.99
N PHE A 284 -6.06 17.38 5.21
CA PHE A 284 -5.71 17.91 6.53
C PHE A 284 -6.37 19.26 6.84
N ARG A 285 -6.81 20.00 5.81
CA ARG A 285 -7.48 21.30 5.94
C ARG A 285 -8.99 21.26 5.82
N THR A 286 -9.58 20.09 5.64
CA THR A 286 -11.04 19.94 5.54
C THR A 286 -11.62 19.29 6.79
N ASP A 287 -12.79 19.75 7.23
CA ASP A 287 -13.56 19.11 8.30
C ASP A 287 -14.42 17.96 7.76
N ALA A 288 -14.69 17.94 6.47
CA ALA A 288 -15.52 16.93 5.80
C ALA A 288 -14.64 15.93 5.02
N LEU A 289 -14.34 14.81 5.66
CA LEU A 289 -13.62 13.69 5.04
C LEU A 289 -14.55 12.78 4.25
#